data_ac7e48f9e8c9da48f722130a86f1891c
#
_entry.id   ac7e48f9e8c9da48f722130a86f1891c
#
_cell.length_a   1.000
_cell.length_b   1.000
_cell.length_c   1.000
_cell.angle_alpha   90.00
_cell.angle_beta   90.00
_cell.angle_gamma   90.00
#
_symmetry.space_group_name_H-M   'P 1'
#
loop_
_entity.id
_entity.type
_entity.pdbx_description
1 polymer ?
#
loop_
_entity_poly.entity_id
_entity_poly.type
_entity_poly.pdbx_seq_one_letter_code
_entity_poly.pdbx_strand_id
1 'polypeptide(L)'
;MTPVYASETHLPELNAQTGAFVSQLCFGKPDQIERFCSMAVFHGDQMVAGTLYHNWQPDSGVIELTSASTDRRWLTKPVVRAMFHMAFDMI
;
A
#
# COMPACT_ATOMS: atom_id res chain seq x y z
N MET A 1 11.05 7.21 7.76
CA MET A 1 10.03 6.53 6.90
C MET A 1 8.64 6.97 7.32
N THR A 2 7.89 7.56 6.42
CA THR A 2 6.58 8.13 6.71
C THR A 2 5.50 7.39 5.93
N PRO A 3 4.57 6.68 6.61
CA PRO A 3 3.45 6.04 5.94
C PRO A 3 2.32 7.03 5.62
N VAL A 4 1.73 6.92 4.43
CA VAL A 4 0.62 7.76 4.00
C VAL A 4 -0.45 6.86 3.36
N TYR A 5 -1.67 6.91 3.90
CA TYR A 5 -2.79 6.14 3.36
C TYR A 5 -3.43 6.84 2.17
N ALA A 6 -3.88 6.05 1.22
CA ALA A 6 -4.62 6.54 0.06
C ALA A 6 -5.69 5.53 -0.34
N SER A 7 -6.71 6.02 -1.06
CA SER A 7 -7.79 5.20 -1.59
C SER A 7 -8.33 5.83 -2.87
N GLU A 8 -9.33 5.23 -3.47
CA GLU A 8 -9.97 5.78 -4.67
C GLU A 8 -10.66 7.13 -4.39
N THR A 9 -11.04 7.40 -3.14
CA THR A 9 -11.74 8.63 -2.74
C THR A 9 -10.88 9.58 -1.91
N HIS A 10 -9.77 9.11 -1.34
CA HIS A 10 -8.85 9.90 -0.53
C HIS A 10 -7.45 9.82 -1.16
N LEU A 11 -6.95 10.94 -1.65
CA LEU A 11 -5.68 11.03 -2.38
C LEU A 11 -5.63 10.04 -3.56
N PRO A 12 -6.57 10.11 -4.50
CA PRO A 12 -6.67 9.10 -5.55
C PRO A 12 -5.44 9.03 -6.45
N GLU A 13 -4.76 10.16 -6.67
CA GLU A 13 -3.52 10.18 -7.46
C GLU A 13 -2.39 9.42 -6.75
N LEU A 14 -2.25 9.62 -5.44
CA LEU A 14 -1.27 8.87 -4.66
C LEU A 14 -1.61 7.39 -4.64
N ASN A 15 -2.89 7.04 -4.52
CA ASN A 15 -3.33 5.65 -4.58
C ASN A 15 -2.91 5.01 -5.91
N ALA A 16 -3.15 5.69 -7.02
CA ALA A 16 -2.75 5.21 -8.34
C ALA A 16 -1.22 5.08 -8.48
N GLN A 17 -0.48 6.06 -7.97
CA GLN A 17 0.99 6.03 -8.00
C GLN A 17 1.55 4.87 -7.16
N THR A 18 0.98 4.63 -5.99
CA THR A 18 1.37 3.52 -5.12
C THR A 18 1.06 2.18 -5.78
N GLY A 19 -0.11 2.08 -6.40
CA GLY A 19 -0.49 0.89 -7.15
C GLY A 19 0.48 0.59 -8.28
N ALA A 20 0.85 1.59 -9.06
CA ALA A 20 1.83 1.44 -10.15
C ALA A 20 3.20 1.03 -9.62
N PHE A 21 3.65 1.66 -8.53
CA PHE A 21 4.93 1.36 -7.88
C PHE A 21 5.01 -0.11 -7.45
N VAL A 22 4.02 -0.58 -6.71
CA VAL A 22 3.97 -1.95 -6.19
C VAL A 22 3.82 -2.95 -7.33
N SER A 23 2.91 -2.69 -8.26
CA SER A 23 2.66 -3.61 -9.38
C SER A 23 3.89 -3.74 -10.28
N GLN A 24 4.60 -2.64 -10.54
CA GLN A 24 5.81 -2.67 -11.36
C GLN A 24 6.90 -3.52 -10.69
N LEU A 25 7.09 -3.38 -9.38
CA LEU A 25 8.11 -4.14 -8.65
C LEU A 25 7.74 -5.62 -8.50
N CYS A 26 6.48 -5.94 -8.26
CA CYS A 26 6.03 -7.30 -8.03
C CYS A 26 5.78 -8.09 -9.32
N PHE A 27 5.25 -7.43 -10.36
CA PHE A 27 4.76 -8.12 -11.56
C PHE A 27 5.43 -7.65 -12.86
N GLY A 28 6.26 -6.61 -12.79
CA GLY A 28 6.88 -6.02 -13.97
C GLY A 28 5.95 -5.19 -14.84
N LYS A 29 4.72 -4.91 -14.37
CA LYS A 29 3.70 -4.11 -15.06
C LYS A 29 3.00 -3.22 -14.07
N PRO A 30 2.64 -1.96 -14.43
CA PRO A 30 2.19 -0.96 -13.46
C PRO A 30 0.72 -1.07 -13.02
N ASP A 31 -0.11 -1.91 -13.61
CA ASP A 31 -1.56 -1.90 -13.39
C ASP A 31 -2.16 -3.30 -13.22
N GLN A 32 -1.52 -4.16 -12.45
CA GLN A 32 -1.96 -5.53 -12.25
C GLN A 32 -3.06 -5.70 -11.20
N ILE A 33 -3.26 -4.72 -10.34
CA ILE A 33 -4.29 -4.73 -9.30
C ILE A 33 -5.23 -3.56 -9.55
N GLU A 34 -6.53 -3.84 -9.76
CA GLU A 34 -7.49 -2.83 -10.21
C GLU A 34 -8.13 -2.05 -9.07
N ARG A 35 -8.55 -2.74 -8.00
CA ARG A 35 -9.24 -2.10 -6.88
C ARG A 35 -8.47 -2.32 -5.60
N PHE A 36 -8.04 -1.23 -5.00
CA PHE A 36 -7.24 -1.30 -3.79
C PHE A 36 -7.28 0.02 -3.03
N CYS A 37 -7.06 -0.07 -1.72
CA CYS A 37 -6.54 1.03 -0.92
C CYS A 37 -5.04 0.82 -0.77
N SER A 38 -4.31 1.84 -0.41
CA SER A 38 -2.86 1.74 -0.33
C SER A 38 -2.27 2.47 0.86
N MET A 39 -1.06 2.07 1.21
CA MET A 39 -0.21 2.81 2.13
C MET A 39 1.14 3.00 1.44
N ALA A 40 1.45 4.23 1.08
CA ALA A 40 2.76 4.59 0.54
C ALA A 40 3.72 4.88 1.70
N VAL A 41 4.98 4.53 1.55
CA VAL A 41 6.02 4.86 2.52
C VAL A 41 7.05 5.75 1.87
N PHE A 42 7.28 6.90 2.48
CA PHE A 42 8.21 7.91 1.97
C PHE A 42 9.44 8.03 2.86
N HIS A 43 10.59 8.24 2.23
CA HIS A 43 11.80 8.71 2.87
C HIS A 43 12.07 10.10 2.30
N GLY A 44 11.79 11.16 3.08
CA GLY A 44 11.73 12.50 2.54
C GLY A 44 10.61 12.62 1.51
N ASP A 45 10.94 13.06 0.30
CA ASP A 45 9.98 13.22 -0.81
C ASP A 45 9.92 12.00 -1.73
N GLN A 46 10.69 10.96 -1.45
CA GLN A 46 10.77 9.79 -2.31
C GLN A 46 9.95 8.64 -1.78
N MET A 47 9.08 8.07 -2.62
CA MET A 47 8.37 6.83 -2.31
C MET A 47 9.35 5.67 -2.37
N VAL A 48 9.52 4.96 -1.25
CA VAL A 48 10.46 3.84 -1.13
C VAL A 48 9.76 2.50 -0.97
N ALA A 49 8.48 2.51 -0.64
CA ALA A 49 7.70 1.28 -0.47
C ALA A 49 6.22 1.57 -0.63
N GLY A 50 5.46 0.52 -0.84
CA GLY A 50 4.01 0.58 -0.86
C GLY A 50 3.39 -0.74 -0.49
N THR A 51 2.18 -0.68 0.06
CA THR A 51 1.35 -1.83 0.36
C THR A 51 -0.03 -1.58 -0.24
N LEU A 52 -0.53 -2.57 -0.98
CA LEU A 52 -1.87 -2.53 -1.55
C LEU A 52 -2.77 -3.48 -0.76
N TYR A 53 -3.92 -2.97 -0.33
CA TYR A 53 -4.97 -3.73 0.35
C TYR A 53 -6.05 -3.97 -0.68
N HIS A 54 -6.25 -5.23 -1.06
CA HIS A 54 -7.16 -5.57 -2.15
C HIS A 54 -7.91 -6.87 -1.85
N ASN A 55 -8.86 -7.19 -2.72
CA ASN A 55 -9.66 -8.41 -2.63
C ASN A 55 -10.32 -8.58 -1.26
N TRP A 56 -10.94 -7.49 -0.76
CA TRP A 56 -11.63 -7.51 0.53
C TRP A 56 -12.86 -8.43 0.45
N GLN A 57 -12.91 -9.39 1.37
CA GLN A 57 -14.02 -10.36 1.47
C GLN A 57 -14.63 -10.25 2.86
N PRO A 58 -15.65 -9.40 3.04
CA PRO A 58 -16.21 -9.12 4.37
C PRO A 58 -16.84 -10.36 5.02
N ASP A 59 -17.41 -11.27 4.25
CA ASP A 59 -18.06 -12.47 4.78
C ASP A 59 -17.07 -13.42 5.45
N SER A 60 -15.85 -13.48 4.98
CA SER A 60 -14.80 -14.34 5.54
C SER A 60 -13.78 -13.56 6.39
N GLY A 61 -13.88 -12.23 6.41
CA GLY A 61 -12.91 -11.39 7.12
C GLY A 61 -11.51 -11.41 6.52
N VAL A 62 -11.39 -11.66 5.22
CA VAL A 62 -10.11 -11.78 4.53
C VAL A 62 -9.83 -10.55 3.69
N ILE A 63 -8.59 -10.04 3.77
CA ILE A 63 -8.07 -9.03 2.88
C ILE A 63 -6.66 -9.46 2.45
N GLU A 64 -6.34 -9.25 1.18
CA GLU A 64 -5.01 -9.55 0.65
C GLU A 64 -4.14 -8.31 0.69
N LEU A 65 -2.87 -8.49 1.05
CA LEU A 65 -1.86 -7.45 1.06
C LEU A 65 -0.75 -7.79 0.08
N THR A 66 -0.42 -6.83 -0.79
CA THR A 66 0.72 -6.94 -1.69
C THR A 66 1.66 -5.78 -1.42
N SER A 67 2.90 -6.06 -1.08
CA SER A 67 3.88 -5.05 -0.72
C SER A 67 5.15 -5.16 -1.55
N ALA A 68 5.77 -4.02 -1.80
CA ALA A 68 7.06 -3.94 -2.48
C ALA A 68 7.87 -2.76 -1.97
N SER A 69 9.19 -2.83 -2.07
CA SER A 69 10.07 -1.79 -1.57
C SER A 69 11.37 -1.74 -2.38
N THR A 70 11.92 -0.54 -2.52
CA THR A 70 13.26 -0.30 -3.04
C THR A 70 14.29 -0.03 -1.92
N ASP A 71 13.84 0.04 -0.66
CA ASP A 71 14.70 0.29 0.51
C ASP A 71 14.43 -0.77 1.57
N ARG A 72 15.47 -1.52 1.97
CA ARG A 72 15.37 -2.60 2.97
C ARG A 72 14.93 -2.11 4.34
N ARG A 73 15.08 -0.82 4.64
CA ARG A 73 14.77 -0.23 5.94
C ARG A 73 13.34 0.26 6.06
N TRP A 74 12.51 0.02 5.04
CA TRP A 74 11.15 0.56 4.99
C TRP A 74 10.24 0.04 6.10
N LEU A 75 10.47 -1.18 6.57
CA LEU A 75 9.59 -1.87 7.52
C LEU A 75 9.97 -1.52 8.96
N THR A 76 9.82 -0.25 9.33
CA THR A 76 10.04 0.24 10.69
C THR A 76 8.81 -0.06 11.57
N LYS A 77 8.95 0.06 12.91
CA LYS A 77 7.82 -0.14 13.83
C LYS A 77 6.63 0.76 13.52
N PRO A 78 6.79 2.08 13.29
CA PRO A 78 5.66 2.93 12.90
C PRO A 78 5.00 2.48 11.59
N VAL A 79 5.77 2.03 10.61
CA VAL A 79 5.23 1.55 9.34
C VAL A 79 4.46 0.25 9.53
N VAL A 80 4.97 -0.69 10.31
CA VAL A 80 4.27 -1.95 10.63
C VAL A 80 2.95 -1.65 11.33
N ARG A 81 2.94 -0.75 12.32
CA ARG A 81 1.72 -0.35 13.01
C ARG A 81 0.70 0.27 12.06
N ALA A 82 1.15 1.17 11.18
CA ALA A 82 0.27 1.80 10.20
C ALA A 82 -0.32 0.78 9.24
N MET A 83 0.47 -0.19 8.79
CA MET A 83 0.04 -1.24 7.89
C MET A 83 -1.09 -2.07 8.50
N PHE A 84 -0.93 -2.52 9.75
CA PHE A 84 -1.95 -3.32 10.42
C PHE A 84 -3.15 -2.48 10.86
N HIS A 85 -2.95 -1.22 11.25
CA HIS A 85 -4.05 -0.33 11.56
C HIS A 85 -4.99 -0.17 10.37
N MET A 86 -4.43 0.01 9.17
CA MET A 86 -5.22 0.10 7.94
C MET A 86 -6.04 -1.18 7.71
N ALA A 87 -5.42 -2.34 7.89
CA ALA A 87 -6.05 -3.63 7.63
C ALA A 87 -7.16 -3.97 8.65
N PHE A 88 -6.94 -3.66 9.94
CA PHE A 88 -7.83 -4.11 10.99
C PHE A 88 -8.78 -3.05 11.53
N ASP A 89 -8.45 -1.77 11.41
CA ASP A 89 -9.22 -0.68 12.01
C ASP A 89 -9.91 0.22 10.98
N MET A 90 -9.42 0.29 9.74
CA MET A 90 -9.92 1.22 8.73
C MET A 90 -10.66 0.56 7.57
N ILE A 91 -10.60 -0.74 7.46
CA ILE A 91 -11.27 -1.49 6.39
C ILE A 91 -12.43 -2.35 6.93
#